data_d15bef629b5e713a841bf39b4979d635
#
_entry.id   d15bef629b5e713a841bf39b4979d635
#
_cell.length_a   1.000
_cell.length_b   1.000
_cell.length_c   1.000
_cell.angle_alpha   90.00
_cell.angle_beta   90.00
_cell.angle_gamma   90.00
#
_symmetry.space_group_name_H-M   'P 1'
#
loop_
_entity.id
_entity.type
_entity.pdbx_description
1 polymer ?
#
loop_
_entity_poly.entity_id
_entity_poly.type
_entity_poly.pdbx_seq_one_letter_code
_entity_poly.pdbx_strand_id
1 'polypeptide(L)'
;SSITGVSEDYFDMKGYEVAQGRGLDYVDMNARKKVCIVGQYLNMAYFGGNAVGQTLKINGTTFTVVGVMAQKGSELEEGSTDDCVFLPYSTAARLSFTGTIGSYTITVQDTDNISEAKTFLENKLYDIFSDDDAYTVISMAEMVEEMNSMVNIIIYILAGIAAISLVVGGIGIMNIM
;
A
#
# COMPACT_ATOMS: atom_id res chain seq x y z
N SER A 1 -13.93 -7.03 -3.97
CA SER A 1 -13.64 -5.66 -3.48
C SER A 1 -12.90 -5.69 -2.16
N SER A 2 -11.87 -4.91 -1.98
CA SER A 2 -11.15 -4.75 -0.72
C SER A 2 -11.75 -3.61 0.12
N ILE A 3 -11.88 -3.81 1.44
CA ILE A 3 -12.38 -2.80 2.37
C ILE A 3 -11.26 -2.48 3.36
N THR A 4 -10.85 -1.22 3.40
CA THR A 4 -9.76 -0.78 4.26
C THR A 4 -10.19 0.38 5.14
N GLY A 5 -9.94 0.28 6.44
CA GLY A 5 -10.11 1.39 7.38
C GLY A 5 -8.85 2.25 7.40
N VAL A 6 -8.97 3.54 7.15
CA VAL A 6 -7.84 4.47 6.99
C VAL A 6 -8.02 5.73 7.82
N SER A 7 -6.91 6.44 8.09
CA SER A 7 -6.91 7.79 8.64
C SER A 7 -7.13 8.84 7.52
N GLU A 8 -7.33 10.09 7.91
CA GLU A 8 -7.45 11.22 6.99
C GLU A 8 -6.20 11.42 6.13
N ASP A 9 -5.02 11.25 6.72
CA ASP A 9 -3.73 11.49 6.05
C ASP A 9 -3.32 10.35 5.10
N TYR A 10 -4.04 9.22 5.12
CA TYR A 10 -3.67 8.03 4.35
C TYR A 10 -3.57 8.30 2.85
N PHE A 11 -4.45 9.13 2.32
CA PHE A 11 -4.51 9.42 0.89
C PHE A 11 -3.29 10.23 0.45
N ASP A 12 -2.94 11.27 1.21
CA ASP A 12 -1.77 12.11 0.95
C ASP A 12 -0.47 11.31 1.08
N MET A 13 -0.35 10.48 2.12
CA MET A 13 0.81 9.61 2.36
C MET A 13 1.03 8.59 1.23
N LYS A 14 -0.05 8.07 0.63
CA LYS A 14 0.01 7.08 -0.46
C LYS A 14 -0.03 7.68 -1.85
N GLY A 15 -0.12 9.02 -1.96
CA GLY A 15 -0.26 9.73 -3.23
C GLY A 15 -1.54 9.32 -3.97
N TYR A 16 -2.61 9.11 -3.22
CA TYR A 16 -3.92 8.88 -3.79
C TYR A 16 -4.65 10.20 -4.00
N GLU A 17 -5.23 10.39 -5.16
CA GLU A 17 -6.03 11.56 -5.48
C GLU A 17 -7.53 11.22 -5.47
N VAL A 18 -8.33 12.16 -4.98
CA VAL A 18 -9.79 12.08 -5.04
C VAL A 18 -10.27 12.75 -6.31
N ALA A 19 -10.85 11.97 -7.24
CA ALA A 19 -11.33 12.48 -8.52
C ALA A 19 -12.67 13.20 -8.42
N GLN A 20 -13.55 12.74 -7.51
CA GLN A 20 -14.88 13.32 -7.31
C GLN A 20 -15.21 13.37 -5.82
N GLY A 21 -15.90 14.44 -5.41
CA GLY A 21 -16.28 14.63 -4.02
C GLY A 21 -15.17 15.11 -3.12
N ARG A 22 -15.01 14.54 -1.94
CA ARG A 22 -14.00 14.88 -0.95
C ARG A 22 -13.33 13.65 -0.33
N GLY A 23 -12.15 13.85 0.24
CA GLY A 23 -11.46 12.90 1.09
C GLY A 23 -12.20 12.62 2.41
N LEU A 24 -11.68 11.67 3.17
CA LEU A 24 -12.07 11.50 4.57
C LEU A 24 -11.45 12.63 5.39
N ASP A 25 -12.19 13.10 6.39
CA ASP A 25 -11.78 14.21 7.24
C ASP A 25 -11.68 13.74 8.70
N TYR A 26 -10.88 14.44 9.51
CA TYR A 26 -10.75 14.20 10.95
C TYR A 26 -12.12 14.11 11.66
N VAL A 27 -13.07 14.96 11.25
CA VAL A 27 -14.44 14.93 11.79
C VAL A 27 -15.17 13.61 11.49
N ASP A 28 -14.89 12.99 10.34
CA ASP A 28 -15.50 11.70 9.99
C ASP A 28 -14.94 10.57 10.88
N MET A 29 -13.64 10.66 11.25
CA MET A 29 -12.98 9.72 12.17
C MET A 29 -13.52 9.87 13.60
N ASN A 30 -13.49 11.09 14.13
CA ASN A 30 -13.86 11.38 15.51
C ASN A 30 -15.35 11.16 15.78
N ALA A 31 -16.20 11.59 14.85
CA ALA A 31 -17.64 11.38 14.96
C ALA A 31 -18.07 9.97 14.50
N ARG A 32 -17.14 9.11 14.06
CA ARG A 32 -17.40 7.75 13.57
C ARG A 32 -18.54 7.72 12.54
N LYS A 33 -18.46 8.64 11.58
CA LYS A 33 -19.50 8.75 10.56
C LYS A 33 -19.51 7.51 9.66
N LYS A 34 -20.69 7.17 9.19
CA LYS A 34 -20.90 6.10 8.21
C LYS A 34 -20.74 6.65 6.79
N VAL A 35 -19.51 7.06 6.48
CA VAL A 35 -19.13 7.56 5.16
C VAL A 35 -18.05 6.67 4.56
N CYS A 36 -17.96 6.65 3.24
CA CYS A 36 -16.92 5.88 2.53
C CYS A 36 -16.44 6.62 1.29
N ILE A 37 -15.23 6.27 0.86
CA ILE A 37 -14.70 6.60 -0.46
C ILE A 37 -14.61 5.31 -1.24
N VAL A 38 -15.01 5.32 -2.50
CA VAL A 38 -14.98 4.16 -3.39
C VAL A 38 -13.93 4.33 -4.47
N GLY A 39 -13.33 3.22 -4.90
CA GLY A 39 -12.45 3.20 -6.06
C GLY A 39 -13.21 3.39 -7.37
N GLN A 40 -12.47 3.70 -8.43
CA GLN A 40 -13.07 4.02 -9.74
C GLN A 40 -13.81 2.83 -10.35
N TYR A 41 -13.36 1.59 -10.11
CA TYR A 41 -14.09 0.40 -10.57
C TYR A 41 -15.51 0.35 -9.99
N LEU A 42 -15.67 0.49 -8.67
CA LEU A 42 -16.97 0.47 -8.03
C LEU A 42 -17.87 1.62 -8.49
N ASN A 43 -17.29 2.81 -8.68
CA ASN A 43 -17.99 3.97 -9.20
C ASN A 43 -18.63 3.68 -10.57
N MET A 44 -17.89 3.03 -11.48
CA MET A 44 -18.37 2.73 -12.82
C MET A 44 -19.32 1.52 -12.82
N ALA A 45 -18.95 0.43 -12.15
CA ALA A 45 -19.69 -0.83 -12.19
C ALA A 45 -21.03 -0.79 -11.48
N TYR A 46 -21.12 -0.09 -10.34
CA TYR A 46 -22.33 -0.10 -9.50
C TYR A 46 -23.08 1.22 -9.50
N PHE A 47 -22.42 2.34 -9.79
CA PHE A 47 -23.04 3.67 -9.70
C PHE A 47 -23.06 4.42 -11.04
N GLY A 48 -22.62 3.79 -12.13
CA GLY A 48 -22.63 4.41 -13.46
C GLY A 48 -21.86 5.74 -13.54
N GLY A 49 -20.81 5.92 -12.71
CA GLY A 49 -19.99 7.11 -12.67
C GLY A 49 -20.42 8.21 -11.69
N ASN A 50 -21.55 8.04 -10.98
CA ASN A 50 -22.13 9.03 -10.07
C ASN A 50 -22.31 8.48 -8.65
N ALA A 51 -21.23 7.96 -8.05
CA ALA A 51 -21.28 7.36 -6.72
C ALA A 51 -21.44 8.38 -5.59
N VAL A 52 -20.91 9.60 -5.74
CA VAL A 52 -20.93 10.62 -4.67
C VAL A 52 -22.36 10.96 -4.26
N GLY A 53 -22.64 10.88 -2.97
CA GLY A 53 -23.97 11.07 -2.38
C GLY A 53 -24.85 9.84 -2.38
N GLN A 54 -24.48 8.78 -3.09
CA GLN A 54 -25.17 7.49 -3.07
C GLN A 54 -24.84 6.69 -1.80
N THR A 55 -25.56 5.61 -1.59
CA THR A 55 -25.36 4.74 -0.43
C THR A 55 -24.85 3.37 -0.83
N LEU A 56 -23.88 2.87 -0.07
CA LEU A 56 -23.31 1.53 -0.19
C LEU A 56 -23.57 0.74 1.08
N LYS A 57 -24.04 -0.49 0.95
CA LYS A 57 -24.28 -1.37 2.10
C LYS A 57 -23.11 -2.34 2.30
N ILE A 58 -22.44 -2.25 3.45
CA ILE A 58 -21.28 -3.08 3.82
C ILE A 58 -21.62 -3.80 5.12
N ASN A 59 -21.55 -5.14 5.12
CA ASN A 59 -21.89 -5.98 6.29
C ASN A 59 -23.21 -5.56 6.99
N GLY A 60 -24.23 -5.26 6.19
CA GLY A 60 -25.55 -4.85 6.73
C GLY A 60 -25.65 -3.38 7.16
N THR A 61 -24.54 -2.64 7.22
CA THR A 61 -24.49 -1.21 7.57
C THR A 61 -24.46 -0.36 6.31
N THR A 62 -25.28 0.69 6.27
CA THR A 62 -25.33 1.63 5.15
C THR A 62 -24.32 2.75 5.34
N PHE A 63 -23.53 3.02 4.30
CA PHE A 63 -22.54 4.09 4.22
C PHE A 63 -22.91 5.06 3.11
N THR A 64 -22.64 6.33 3.31
CA THR A 64 -22.78 7.35 2.27
C THR A 64 -21.43 7.54 1.56
N VAL A 65 -21.41 7.46 0.24
CA VAL A 65 -20.22 7.72 -0.57
C VAL A 65 -19.96 9.22 -0.59
N VAL A 66 -18.81 9.65 -0.06
CA VAL A 66 -18.42 11.07 0.00
C VAL A 66 -17.37 11.44 -1.04
N GLY A 67 -16.70 10.45 -1.61
CA GLY A 67 -15.70 10.66 -2.64
C GLY A 67 -15.46 9.42 -3.49
N VAL A 68 -14.83 9.63 -4.64
CA VAL A 68 -14.38 8.61 -5.58
C VAL A 68 -12.90 8.83 -5.82
N MET A 69 -12.12 7.76 -5.72
CA MET A 69 -10.69 7.79 -6.01
C MET A 69 -10.43 7.97 -7.51
N ALA A 70 -9.35 8.67 -7.84
CA ALA A 70 -8.82 8.67 -9.19
C ALA A 70 -8.36 7.26 -9.57
N GLN A 71 -8.52 6.91 -10.84
CA GLN A 71 -8.06 5.63 -11.37
C GLN A 71 -6.55 5.51 -11.22
N LYS A 72 -6.09 4.41 -10.64
CA LYS A 72 -4.67 4.12 -10.45
C LYS A 72 -4.19 2.94 -11.30
N GLY A 73 -5.06 1.97 -11.53
CA GLY A 73 -4.80 0.82 -12.39
C GLY A 73 -4.96 1.13 -13.88
N SER A 74 -4.34 0.31 -14.73
CA SER A 74 -4.51 0.39 -16.19
C SER A 74 -5.87 -0.13 -16.64
N GLU A 75 -6.47 -1.02 -15.87
CA GLU A 75 -7.74 -1.69 -16.18
C GLU A 75 -8.70 -1.60 -15.01
N LEU A 76 -9.98 -1.38 -15.33
CA LEU A 76 -11.07 -1.32 -14.36
C LEU A 76 -11.75 -2.69 -14.29
N GLU A 77 -11.17 -3.59 -13.51
CA GLU A 77 -11.67 -4.95 -13.33
C GLU A 77 -11.95 -5.27 -11.86
N GLU A 78 -12.76 -6.30 -11.63
CA GLU A 78 -12.98 -6.84 -10.29
C GLU A 78 -11.68 -7.41 -9.73
N GLY A 79 -11.33 -7.00 -8.50
CA GLY A 79 -10.07 -7.37 -7.87
C GLY A 79 -8.87 -6.51 -8.25
N SER A 80 -9.03 -5.51 -9.13
CA SER A 80 -7.99 -4.53 -9.44
C SER A 80 -7.71 -3.59 -8.25
N THR A 81 -6.68 -2.77 -8.37
CA THR A 81 -6.33 -1.74 -7.37
C THR A 81 -7.47 -0.74 -7.17
N ASP A 82 -8.30 -0.54 -8.20
CA ASP A 82 -9.44 0.38 -8.19
C ASP A 82 -10.74 -0.27 -7.66
N ASP A 83 -10.71 -1.56 -7.32
CA ASP A 83 -11.81 -2.27 -6.66
C ASP A 83 -11.64 -2.23 -5.13
N CYS A 84 -11.76 -1.05 -4.57
CA CYS A 84 -11.53 -0.79 -3.16
C CYS A 84 -12.57 0.16 -2.55
N VAL A 85 -12.76 0.02 -1.24
CA VAL A 85 -13.58 0.92 -0.41
C VAL A 85 -12.76 1.35 0.79
N PHE A 86 -12.67 2.64 1.00
CA PHE A 86 -12.01 3.23 2.16
C PHE A 86 -13.04 3.74 3.16
N LEU A 87 -12.87 3.36 4.41
CA LEU A 87 -13.73 3.75 5.53
C LEU A 87 -12.89 4.49 6.58
N PRO A 88 -13.49 5.36 7.40
CA PRO A 88 -12.84 5.83 8.62
C PRO A 88 -12.40 4.63 9.48
N TYR A 89 -11.14 4.58 9.89
CA TYR A 89 -10.60 3.46 10.68
C TYR A 89 -11.42 3.20 11.95
N SER A 90 -11.93 4.25 12.59
CA SER A 90 -12.75 4.16 13.79
C SER A 90 -14.10 3.46 13.55
N THR A 91 -14.62 3.56 12.33
CA THR A 91 -15.85 2.88 11.90
C THR A 91 -15.54 1.46 11.41
N ALA A 92 -14.44 1.29 10.67
CA ALA A 92 -13.98 0.00 10.17
C ALA A 92 -13.67 -0.98 11.30
N ALA A 93 -13.01 -0.54 12.36
CA ALA A 93 -12.70 -1.35 13.53
C ALA A 93 -13.94 -1.94 14.22
N ARG A 94 -15.08 -1.22 14.15
CA ARG A 94 -16.36 -1.74 14.65
C ARG A 94 -17.02 -2.76 13.72
N LEU A 95 -16.81 -2.62 12.42
CA LEU A 95 -17.34 -3.55 11.42
C LEU A 95 -16.63 -4.90 11.44
N SER A 96 -15.34 -4.91 11.74
CA SER A 96 -14.53 -6.12 11.81
C SER A 96 -14.65 -6.86 13.13
N PHE A 97 -15.34 -6.31 14.13
CA PHE A 97 -15.47 -6.84 15.49
C PHE A 97 -14.13 -7.05 16.23
N THR A 98 -13.00 -6.73 15.62
CA THR A 98 -11.68 -6.92 16.24
C THR A 98 -11.30 -5.75 17.13
N GLY A 99 -11.79 -4.55 16.84
CA GLY A 99 -11.48 -3.33 17.61
C GLY A 99 -10.01 -2.93 17.58
N THR A 100 -9.18 -3.65 16.84
CA THR A 100 -7.73 -3.46 16.77
C THR A 100 -7.32 -2.80 15.46
N ILE A 101 -6.26 -2.01 15.51
CA ILE A 101 -5.59 -1.44 14.34
C ILE A 101 -4.51 -2.41 13.90
N GLY A 102 -4.57 -2.89 12.66
CA GLY A 102 -3.65 -3.90 12.16
C GLY A 102 -2.29 -3.35 11.74
N SER A 103 -2.21 -2.08 11.33
CA SER A 103 -0.95 -1.47 10.90
C SER A 103 -0.96 0.05 11.08
N TYR A 104 0.22 0.60 11.33
CA TYR A 104 0.49 2.04 11.32
C TYR A 104 1.46 2.34 10.18
N THR A 105 1.15 3.35 9.38
CA THR A 105 2.06 3.87 8.36
C THR A 105 2.59 5.22 8.83
N ILE A 106 3.90 5.37 8.83
CA ILE A 106 4.59 6.58 9.27
C ILE A 106 5.44 7.07 8.10
N THR A 107 5.39 8.36 7.83
CA THR A 107 6.27 9.02 6.85
C THR A 107 7.39 9.75 7.58
N VAL A 108 8.61 9.56 7.09
CA VAL A 108 9.80 10.27 7.56
C VAL A 108 10.11 11.35 6.53
N GLN A 109 10.30 12.59 6.98
CA GLN A 109 10.56 13.73 6.09
C GLN A 109 11.95 13.69 5.46
N ASP A 110 12.91 13.09 6.17
CA ASP A 110 14.30 13.00 5.74
C ASP A 110 14.69 11.54 5.48
N THR A 111 14.96 11.24 4.23
CA THR A 111 15.30 9.88 3.79
C THR A 111 16.65 9.41 4.30
N ASP A 112 17.56 10.32 4.66
CA ASP A 112 18.92 9.98 5.14
C ASP A 112 18.88 9.42 6.57
N ASN A 113 17.80 9.67 7.31
CA ASN A 113 17.62 9.26 8.71
C ASN A 113 16.61 8.11 8.90
N ILE A 114 16.27 7.37 7.85
CA ILE A 114 15.27 6.29 7.92
C ILE A 114 15.69 5.18 8.91
N SER A 115 16.97 4.78 8.89
CA SER A 115 17.47 3.74 9.79
C SER A 115 17.43 4.16 11.26
N GLU A 116 17.72 5.42 11.56
CA GLU A 116 17.60 5.96 12.92
C GLU A 116 16.14 6.04 13.36
N ALA A 117 15.26 6.49 12.48
CA ALA A 117 13.82 6.55 12.75
C ALA A 117 13.24 5.15 13.00
N LYS A 118 13.68 4.13 12.23
CA LYS A 118 13.29 2.73 12.44
C LYS A 118 13.73 2.23 13.81
N THR A 119 15.01 2.41 14.16
CA THR A 119 15.54 2.00 15.47
C THR A 119 14.83 2.71 16.62
N PHE A 120 14.53 3.99 16.47
CA PHE A 120 13.75 4.74 17.46
C PHE A 120 12.34 4.16 17.64
N LEU A 121 11.67 3.81 16.55
CA LEU A 121 10.33 3.20 16.59
C LEU A 121 10.37 1.81 17.22
N GLU A 122 11.33 0.97 16.84
CA GLU A 122 11.52 -0.36 17.42
C GLU A 122 11.73 -0.29 18.94
N ASN A 123 12.59 0.61 19.41
CA ASN A 123 12.81 0.81 20.84
C ASN A 123 11.54 1.28 21.56
N LYS A 124 10.76 2.18 20.94
CA LYS A 124 9.51 2.66 21.52
C LYS A 124 8.42 1.58 21.56
N LEU A 125 8.35 0.75 20.54
CA LEU A 125 7.40 -0.37 20.50
C LEU A 125 7.81 -1.45 21.51
N TYR A 126 9.11 -1.71 21.66
CA TYR A 126 9.61 -2.62 22.68
C TYR A 126 9.28 -2.14 24.10
N ASP A 127 9.42 -0.85 24.38
CA ASP A 127 9.02 -0.25 25.67
C ASP A 127 7.53 -0.48 25.99
N ILE A 128 6.68 -0.54 24.95
CA ILE A 128 5.23 -0.70 25.10
C ILE A 128 4.82 -2.18 25.21
N PHE A 129 5.34 -3.02 24.31
CA PHE A 129 4.91 -4.42 24.19
C PHE A 129 5.77 -5.38 25.00
N SER A 130 7.03 -5.01 25.29
CA SER A 130 8.03 -5.86 25.97
C SER A 130 8.24 -7.24 25.31
N ASP A 131 7.95 -7.32 24.01
CA ASP A 131 8.01 -8.53 23.20
C ASP A 131 8.31 -8.16 21.75
N ASP A 132 9.44 -8.64 21.21
CA ASP A 132 9.87 -8.37 19.85
C ASP A 132 8.99 -9.06 18.79
N ASP A 133 8.33 -10.16 19.16
CA ASP A 133 7.45 -10.91 18.26
C ASP A 133 6.04 -10.27 18.13
N ALA A 134 5.72 -9.28 18.99
CA ALA A 134 4.42 -8.62 19.00
C ALA A 134 4.23 -7.61 17.85
N TYR A 135 5.30 -7.17 17.19
CA TYR A 135 5.25 -6.17 16.11
C TYR A 135 6.33 -6.43 15.06
N THR A 136 6.11 -5.88 13.89
CA THR A 136 7.12 -5.88 12.80
C THR A 136 7.22 -4.49 12.21
N VAL A 137 8.42 -3.93 12.18
CA VAL A 137 8.70 -2.63 11.53
C VAL A 137 9.31 -2.88 10.16
N ILE A 138 8.61 -2.46 9.12
CA ILE A 138 9.05 -2.62 7.72
C ILE A 138 9.40 -1.24 7.17
N SER A 139 10.64 -1.08 6.69
CA SER A 139 11.09 0.10 5.97
C SER A 139 10.98 -0.15 4.45
N MET A 140 10.25 0.72 3.75
CA MET A 140 10.17 0.66 2.28
C MET A 140 11.52 0.94 1.61
N ALA A 141 12.37 1.77 2.21
CA ALA A 141 13.72 2.04 1.70
C ALA A 141 14.60 0.77 1.75
N GLU A 142 14.56 0.04 2.87
CA GLU A 142 15.28 -1.22 3.01
C GLU A 142 14.80 -2.28 2.00
N MET A 143 13.48 -2.38 1.76
CA MET A 143 12.95 -3.27 0.72
C MET A 143 13.48 -2.94 -0.66
N VAL A 144 13.58 -1.65 -1.01
CA VAL A 144 14.14 -1.22 -2.31
C VAL A 144 15.63 -1.56 -2.40
N GLU A 145 16.40 -1.38 -1.32
CA GLU A 145 17.81 -1.77 -1.28
C GLU A 145 18.01 -3.29 -1.43
N GLU A 146 17.18 -4.09 -0.77
CA GLU A 146 17.19 -5.55 -0.93
C GLU A 146 16.86 -5.97 -2.36
N MET A 147 15.85 -5.37 -2.97
CA MET A 147 15.51 -5.61 -4.38
C MET A 147 16.65 -5.24 -5.32
N ASN A 148 17.31 -4.10 -5.11
CA ASN A 148 18.48 -3.69 -5.89
C ASN A 148 19.65 -4.66 -5.71
N SER A 149 19.87 -5.17 -4.50
CA SER A 149 20.88 -6.18 -4.22
C SER A 149 20.60 -7.50 -4.96
N MET A 150 19.34 -7.94 -4.99
CA MET A 150 18.94 -9.12 -5.78
C MET A 150 19.19 -8.92 -7.28
N VAL A 151 18.85 -7.75 -7.83
CA VAL A 151 19.11 -7.42 -9.23
C VAL A 151 20.61 -7.47 -9.53
N ASN A 152 21.45 -6.92 -8.66
CA ASN A 152 22.91 -6.96 -8.80
C ASN A 152 23.44 -8.40 -8.79
N ILE A 153 22.93 -9.26 -7.93
CA ILE A 153 23.31 -10.68 -7.90
C ILE A 153 22.98 -11.35 -9.25
N ILE A 154 21.81 -11.10 -9.82
CA ILE A 154 21.42 -11.62 -11.12
C ILE A 154 22.36 -11.14 -12.21
N ILE A 155 22.71 -9.85 -12.21
CA ILE A 155 23.66 -9.27 -13.16
C ILE A 155 25.03 -9.96 -13.07
N TYR A 156 25.55 -10.21 -11.85
CA TYR A 156 26.83 -10.91 -11.67
C TYR A 156 26.77 -12.35 -12.16
N ILE A 157 25.67 -13.06 -11.95
CA ILE A 157 25.50 -14.43 -12.47
C ILE A 157 25.50 -14.42 -14.00
N LEU A 158 24.75 -13.52 -14.63
CA LEU A 158 24.70 -13.39 -16.09
C LEU A 158 26.06 -13.00 -16.67
N ALA A 159 26.75 -12.06 -16.04
CA ALA A 159 28.11 -11.67 -16.44
C ALA A 159 29.09 -12.86 -16.34
N GLY A 160 28.98 -13.67 -15.30
CA GLY A 160 29.78 -14.89 -15.14
C GLY A 160 29.53 -15.90 -16.25
N ILE A 161 28.26 -16.16 -16.59
CA ILE A 161 27.90 -17.07 -17.69
C ILE A 161 28.42 -16.53 -19.03
N ALA A 162 28.28 -15.23 -19.28
CA ALA A 162 28.78 -14.58 -20.49
C ALA A 162 30.31 -14.70 -20.60
N ALA A 163 31.04 -14.48 -19.50
CA ALA A 163 32.49 -14.61 -19.46
C ALA A 163 32.95 -16.04 -19.76
N ILE A 164 32.29 -17.05 -19.17
CA ILE A 164 32.59 -18.46 -19.44
C ILE A 164 32.32 -18.79 -20.93
N SER A 165 31.18 -18.32 -21.46
CA SER A 165 30.83 -18.52 -22.86
C SER A 165 31.85 -17.90 -23.82
N LEU A 166 32.35 -16.71 -23.50
CA LEU A 166 33.37 -16.02 -24.26
C LEU A 166 34.72 -16.80 -24.27
N VAL A 167 35.11 -17.30 -23.11
CA VAL A 167 36.34 -18.10 -22.97
C VAL A 167 36.21 -19.38 -23.78
N VAL A 168 35.11 -20.11 -23.66
CA VAL A 168 34.88 -21.36 -24.40
C VAL A 168 34.84 -21.10 -25.91
N GLY A 169 34.15 -20.03 -26.33
CA GLY A 169 34.12 -19.61 -27.74
C GLY A 169 35.50 -19.20 -28.26
N GLY A 170 36.28 -18.47 -27.49
CA GLY A 170 37.65 -18.07 -27.83
C GLY A 170 38.59 -19.27 -28.01
N ILE A 171 38.53 -20.24 -27.10
CA ILE A 171 39.32 -21.48 -27.20
C ILE A 171 38.89 -22.28 -28.46
N GLY A 172 37.58 -22.35 -28.75
CA GLY A 172 37.05 -23.02 -29.93
C GLY A 172 37.59 -22.43 -31.24
N ILE A 173 37.65 -21.12 -31.35
CA ILE A 173 38.18 -20.42 -32.53
C ILE A 173 39.72 -20.67 -32.64
N MET A 174 40.45 -20.59 -31.52
CA MET A 174 41.90 -20.79 -31.52
C MET A 174 42.30 -22.23 -31.94
N ASN A 175 41.43 -23.23 -31.71
CA ASN A 175 41.70 -24.62 -32.05
C ASN A 175 41.41 -24.94 -33.56
N ILE A 176 40.78 -24.01 -34.30
CA ILE A 176 40.43 -24.15 -35.71
C ILE A 176 41.43 -23.43 -36.64
N MET A 177 42.22 -22.49 -36.08
CA MET A 177 43.32 -21.83 -36.81
C MET A 177 44.61 -22.62 -36.66
#